data_ea2ce8bdda05528205bd3e81361b1309
#
_entry.id   ea2ce8bdda05528205bd3e81361b1309
#
_cell.length_a   1.000
_cell.length_b   1.000
_cell.length_c   1.000
_cell.angle_alpha   90.00
_cell.angle_beta   90.00
_cell.angle_gamma   90.00
#
_symmetry.space_group_name_H-M   'P 1'
#
loop_
_entity.id
_entity.type
_entity.pdbx_description
1 polymer ?
#
loop_
_entity_poly.entity_id
_entity_poly.type
_entity_poly.pdbx_seq_one_letter_code
_entity_poly.pdbx_strand_id
1 'polypeptide(L)'
;MSALVYGGRSPLALELCKQLAGDGHKVYLITRSQDETIVKLAKENNCAEVHACDLEDLNTSISLAKEIDDKVGGLNALAFMHRYRSPSADPFQQFAVEVNTPYEIIMNLSKRVRSKQCAIVLATSPAAQKIVEDQDFHYHASKAAIQQLIRFSSVRFAKNKLRVNGVNPGTYVYKSRAALFYAEHPEIISRVKKEVPLGRMSNIEEIATVAKFLLSEDSSFISGEIINIDGGLSNRNPN
;
A
#
# COMPACT_ATOMS: atom_id res chain seq x y z
N MET A 1 1.50 8.34 17.14
CA MET A 1 1.59 6.88 16.88
C MET A 1 2.85 6.59 16.07
N SER A 2 3.27 5.29 15.97
CA SER A 2 4.42 4.88 15.16
C SER A 2 3.93 4.04 13.99
N ALA A 3 4.35 4.39 12.77
CA ALA A 3 3.93 3.76 11.53
C ALA A 3 5.12 3.20 10.75
N LEU A 4 4.99 1.98 10.23
CA LEU A 4 5.96 1.34 9.35
C LEU A 4 5.37 1.27 7.93
N VAL A 5 6.04 1.88 6.94
CA VAL A 5 5.56 1.97 5.56
C VAL A 5 6.54 1.30 4.61
N TYR A 6 6.08 0.27 3.90
CA TYR A 6 6.81 -0.42 2.84
C TYR A 6 6.51 0.17 1.47
N GLY A 7 7.54 0.30 0.63
CA GLY A 7 7.41 0.79 -0.75
C GLY A 7 8.03 2.17 -0.98
N GLY A 8 9.17 2.45 -0.36
CA GLY A 8 9.80 3.76 -0.27
C GLY A 8 10.01 4.55 -1.57
N ARG A 9 9.97 3.89 -2.75
CA ARG A 9 10.02 4.59 -4.06
C ARG A 9 8.65 4.75 -4.71
N SER A 10 7.60 4.24 -4.07
CA SER A 10 6.23 4.45 -4.54
C SER A 10 5.77 5.87 -4.18
N PRO A 11 5.25 6.65 -5.14
CA PRO A 11 4.67 7.96 -4.84
C PRO A 11 3.56 7.87 -3.78
N LEU A 12 2.80 6.76 -3.77
CA LEU A 12 1.76 6.54 -2.77
C LEU A 12 2.34 6.34 -1.36
N ALA A 13 3.45 5.59 -1.24
CA ALA A 13 4.12 5.40 0.04
C ALA A 13 4.68 6.70 0.59
N LEU A 14 5.33 7.51 -0.26
CA LEU A 14 5.89 8.80 0.12
C LEU A 14 4.80 9.79 0.54
N GLU A 15 3.71 9.87 -0.20
CA GLU A 15 2.59 10.75 0.15
C GLU A 15 1.91 10.30 1.45
N LEU A 16 1.74 8.99 1.65
CA LEU A 16 1.24 8.47 2.94
C LEU A 16 2.17 8.83 4.10
N CYS A 17 3.48 8.70 3.92
CA CYS A 17 4.47 9.12 4.93
C CYS A 17 4.32 10.60 5.26
N LYS A 18 4.23 11.47 4.26
CA LYS A 18 4.05 12.91 4.41
C LYS A 18 2.79 13.25 5.21
N GLN A 19 1.65 12.63 4.88
CA GLN A 19 0.39 12.86 5.57
C GLN A 19 0.43 12.36 7.03
N LEU A 20 1.01 11.17 7.27
CA LEU A 20 1.16 10.63 8.61
C LEU A 20 2.11 11.48 9.47
N ALA A 21 3.24 11.90 8.91
CA ALA A 21 4.19 12.77 9.59
C ALA A 21 3.61 14.16 9.87
N GLY A 22 2.80 14.69 8.93
CA GLY A 22 2.06 15.95 9.11
C GLY A 22 1.09 15.92 10.29
N ASP A 23 0.54 14.75 10.62
CA ASP A 23 -0.31 14.54 11.80
C ASP A 23 0.53 14.23 13.08
N GLY A 24 1.85 14.40 13.03
CA GLY A 24 2.75 14.20 14.17
C GLY A 24 3.13 12.75 14.46
N HIS A 25 2.93 11.85 13.49
CA HIS A 25 3.30 10.45 13.67
C HIS A 25 4.78 10.20 13.34
N LYS A 26 5.43 9.29 14.06
CA LYS A 26 6.76 8.78 13.70
C LYS A 26 6.64 7.76 12.58
N VAL A 27 7.21 8.05 11.43
CA VAL A 27 7.11 7.20 10.24
C VAL A 27 8.47 6.58 9.91
N TYR A 28 8.49 5.27 9.80
CA TYR A 28 9.64 4.45 9.40
C TYR A 28 9.39 3.96 7.97
N LEU A 29 10.27 4.33 7.05
CA LEU A 29 10.12 4.01 5.63
C LEU A 29 11.03 2.84 5.25
N ILE A 30 10.46 1.80 4.65
CA ILE A 30 11.21 0.65 4.13
C ILE A 30 11.30 0.75 2.60
N THR A 31 12.51 0.57 2.10
CA THR A 31 12.83 0.60 0.67
C THR A 31 13.76 -0.54 0.30
N ARG A 32 13.72 -1.03 -0.95
CA ARG A 32 14.60 -2.11 -1.41
C ARG A 32 16.08 -1.75 -1.26
N SER A 33 16.46 -0.51 -1.58
CA SER A 33 17.83 -0.01 -1.47
C SER A 33 17.80 1.40 -0.92
N GLN A 34 18.84 1.75 -0.17
CA GLN A 34 19.02 3.08 0.38
C GLN A 34 20.16 3.80 -0.37
N ASP A 35 19.79 4.80 -1.13
CA ASP A 35 20.70 5.74 -1.80
C ASP A 35 20.36 7.18 -1.40
N GLU A 36 21.19 8.13 -1.80
CA GLU A 36 21.03 9.55 -1.46
C GLU A 36 19.65 10.10 -1.89
N THR A 37 19.12 9.63 -3.02
CA THR A 37 17.84 10.08 -3.55
C THR A 37 16.70 9.69 -2.61
N ILE A 38 16.66 8.43 -2.15
CA ILE A 38 15.58 7.99 -1.26
C ILE A 38 15.73 8.59 0.14
N VAL A 39 16.95 8.78 0.63
CA VAL A 39 17.20 9.47 1.90
C VAL A 39 16.70 10.91 1.83
N LYS A 40 16.97 11.63 0.73
CA LYS A 40 16.46 12.98 0.49
C LYS A 40 14.94 13.00 0.44
N LEU A 41 14.32 12.12 -0.35
CA LEU A 41 12.86 12.01 -0.46
C LEU A 41 12.20 11.70 0.90
N ALA A 42 12.77 10.80 1.67
CA ALA A 42 12.25 10.47 2.99
C ALA A 42 12.32 11.68 3.96
N LYS A 43 13.43 12.44 3.90
CA LYS A 43 13.58 13.66 4.68
C LYS A 43 12.58 14.74 4.26
N GLU A 44 12.38 14.93 2.96
CA GLU A 44 11.38 15.87 2.41
C GLU A 44 9.94 15.51 2.82
N ASN A 45 9.67 14.22 3.07
CA ASN A 45 8.37 13.72 3.54
C ASN A 45 8.34 13.50 5.07
N ASN A 46 9.30 14.06 5.81
CA ASN A 46 9.40 14.02 7.25
C ASN A 46 9.39 12.60 7.86
N CYS A 47 9.94 11.62 7.16
CA CYS A 47 10.16 10.29 7.73
C CYS A 47 11.18 10.35 8.87
N ALA A 48 10.88 9.66 9.96
CA ALA A 48 11.78 9.59 11.11
C ALA A 48 13.07 8.82 10.77
N GLU A 49 12.91 7.71 10.02
CA GLU A 49 14.02 6.84 9.59
C GLU A 49 13.69 6.18 8.25
N VAL A 50 14.76 5.81 7.54
CA VAL A 50 14.71 4.99 6.31
C VAL A 50 15.56 3.77 6.53
N HIS A 51 15.02 2.60 6.18
CA HIS A 51 15.74 1.34 6.25
C HIS A 51 15.73 0.64 4.88
N ALA A 52 16.88 0.11 4.49
CA ALA A 52 16.99 -0.77 3.33
C ALA A 52 16.56 -2.19 3.72
N CYS A 53 15.61 -2.75 2.97
CA CYS A 53 15.22 -4.15 3.10
C CYS A 53 14.61 -4.61 1.78
N ASP A 54 15.18 -5.64 1.20
CA ASP A 54 14.58 -6.31 0.06
C ASP A 54 13.54 -7.30 0.56
N LEU A 55 12.30 -7.14 0.11
CA LEU A 55 11.20 -8.05 0.48
C LEU A 55 11.34 -9.46 -0.12
N GLU A 56 12.30 -9.67 -1.00
CA GLU A 56 12.71 -11.01 -1.45
C GLU A 56 13.45 -11.78 -0.33
N ASP A 57 14.11 -11.08 0.58
CA ASP A 57 14.68 -11.67 1.79
C ASP A 57 13.65 -11.66 2.93
N LEU A 58 12.92 -12.76 3.03
CA LEU A 58 11.86 -12.95 4.01
C LEU A 58 12.36 -12.82 5.46
N ASN A 59 13.52 -13.42 5.76
CA ASN A 59 14.03 -13.44 7.13
C ASN A 59 14.46 -12.05 7.60
N THR A 60 15.18 -11.32 6.75
CA THR A 60 15.54 -9.91 7.02
C THR A 60 14.30 -9.04 7.14
N SER A 61 13.30 -9.25 6.29
CA SER A 61 12.04 -8.49 6.32
C SER A 61 11.28 -8.68 7.64
N ILE A 62 11.18 -9.91 8.14
CA ILE A 62 10.54 -10.21 9.42
C ILE A 62 11.37 -9.65 10.59
N SER A 63 12.69 -9.82 10.56
CA SER A 63 13.57 -9.37 11.63
C SER A 63 13.54 -7.85 11.79
N LEU A 64 13.61 -7.12 10.68
CA LEU A 64 13.54 -5.65 10.68
C LEU A 64 12.18 -5.14 11.19
N ALA A 65 11.07 -5.78 10.77
CA ALA A 65 9.75 -5.39 11.27
C ALA A 65 9.63 -5.57 12.79
N LYS A 66 10.19 -6.66 13.33
CA LYS A 66 10.24 -6.91 14.78
C LYS A 66 11.13 -5.91 15.52
N GLU A 67 12.31 -5.62 14.98
CA GLU A 67 13.25 -4.66 15.54
C GLU A 67 12.61 -3.27 15.69
N ILE A 68 11.94 -2.80 14.62
CA ILE A 68 11.26 -1.52 14.66
C ILE A 68 10.07 -1.55 15.63
N ASP A 69 9.29 -2.64 15.66
CA ASP A 69 8.18 -2.83 16.60
C ASP A 69 8.68 -2.75 18.06
N ASP A 70 9.82 -3.39 18.37
CA ASP A 70 10.45 -3.33 19.69
C ASP A 70 10.97 -1.93 20.02
N LYS A 71 11.66 -1.29 19.07
CA LYS A 71 12.21 0.05 19.20
C LYS A 71 11.17 1.10 19.59
N VAL A 72 9.95 0.95 19.04
CA VAL A 72 8.85 1.92 19.29
C VAL A 72 7.88 1.50 20.38
N GLY A 73 8.13 0.36 21.04
CA GLY A 73 7.22 -0.16 22.07
C GLY A 73 5.88 -0.65 21.52
N GLY A 74 5.88 -1.11 20.26
CA GLY A 74 4.72 -1.59 19.52
C GLY A 74 4.23 -0.62 18.44
N LEU A 75 4.24 -1.11 17.19
CA LEU A 75 3.69 -0.39 16.04
C LEU A 75 2.18 -0.20 16.16
N ASN A 76 1.69 0.98 15.81
CA ASN A 76 0.27 1.30 15.73
C ASN A 76 -0.27 1.17 14.31
N ALA A 77 0.61 1.34 13.30
CA ALA A 77 0.25 1.31 11.90
C ALA A 77 1.30 0.58 11.06
N LEU A 78 0.84 -0.18 10.07
CA LEU A 78 1.66 -0.88 9.10
C LEU A 78 1.04 -0.72 7.71
N ALA A 79 1.82 -0.28 6.73
CA ALA A 79 1.33 -0.06 5.38
C ALA A 79 2.22 -0.75 4.33
N PHE A 80 1.60 -1.55 3.45
CA PHE A 80 2.27 -2.19 2.31
C PHE A 80 1.82 -1.48 1.02
N MET A 81 2.64 -0.51 0.57
CA MET A 81 2.37 0.34 -0.61
C MET A 81 3.31 0.01 -1.79
N HIS A 82 3.98 -1.14 -1.71
CA HIS A 82 4.91 -1.60 -2.74
C HIS A 82 4.19 -2.37 -3.85
N ARG A 83 4.86 -2.47 -4.99
CA ARG A 83 4.57 -3.36 -6.10
C ARG A 83 5.87 -4.01 -6.53
N TYR A 84 5.85 -5.31 -6.76
CA TYR A 84 6.98 -6.01 -7.36
C TYR A 84 7.22 -5.50 -8.78
N ARG A 85 8.46 -5.18 -9.07
CA ARG A 85 8.91 -4.79 -10.41
C ARG A 85 10.32 -5.33 -10.59
N SER A 86 10.46 -6.33 -11.43
CA SER A 86 11.75 -6.88 -11.82
C SER A 86 11.82 -7.03 -13.34
N PRO A 87 12.99 -6.81 -13.96
CA PRO A 87 13.18 -7.09 -15.39
C PRO A 87 12.99 -8.57 -15.74
N SER A 88 13.24 -9.47 -14.80
CA SER A 88 13.08 -10.93 -14.99
C SER A 88 11.61 -11.37 -14.95
N ALA A 89 10.70 -10.51 -14.48
CA ALA A 89 9.27 -10.78 -14.37
C ALA A 89 8.95 -12.19 -13.79
N ASP A 90 9.75 -12.64 -12.80
CA ASP A 90 9.54 -13.94 -12.16
C ASP A 90 8.23 -13.94 -11.37
N PRO A 91 7.24 -14.76 -11.80
CA PRO A 91 5.93 -14.80 -11.16
C PRO A 91 5.97 -15.35 -9.73
N PHE A 92 6.91 -16.24 -9.41
CA PHE A 92 7.06 -16.79 -8.06
C PHE A 92 7.60 -15.72 -7.12
N GLN A 93 8.56 -14.93 -7.57
CA GLN A 93 9.08 -13.79 -6.80
C GLN A 93 8.03 -12.69 -6.63
N GLN A 94 7.22 -12.43 -7.66
CA GLN A 94 6.12 -11.49 -7.54
C GLN A 94 5.16 -11.89 -6.41
N PHE A 95 4.74 -13.16 -6.38
CA PHE A 95 3.85 -13.66 -5.35
C PHE A 95 4.52 -13.67 -3.97
N ALA A 96 5.80 -14.05 -3.90
CA ALA A 96 6.56 -14.01 -2.67
C ALA A 96 6.60 -12.60 -2.06
N VAL A 97 6.98 -11.60 -2.86
CA VAL A 97 7.13 -10.20 -2.41
C VAL A 97 5.78 -9.53 -2.10
N GLU A 98 4.77 -9.75 -2.94
CA GLU A 98 3.49 -9.04 -2.81
C GLU A 98 2.50 -9.70 -1.85
N VAL A 99 2.64 -11.02 -1.61
CA VAL A 99 1.67 -11.80 -0.81
C VAL A 99 2.34 -12.47 0.39
N ASN A 100 3.34 -13.34 0.16
CA ASN A 100 3.91 -14.15 1.25
C ASN A 100 4.65 -13.29 2.28
N THR A 101 5.51 -12.38 1.83
CA THR A 101 6.30 -11.55 2.76
C THR A 101 5.41 -10.65 3.62
N PRO A 102 4.40 -9.92 3.09
CA PRO A 102 3.41 -9.23 3.91
C PRO A 102 2.68 -10.14 4.90
N TYR A 103 2.23 -11.33 4.45
CA TYR A 103 1.57 -12.29 5.33
C TYR A 103 2.46 -12.71 6.50
N GLU A 104 3.70 -13.08 6.24
CA GLU A 104 4.64 -13.53 7.26
C GLU A 104 5.01 -12.41 8.25
N ILE A 105 5.17 -11.18 7.78
CA ILE A 105 5.37 -10.01 8.66
C ILE A 105 4.15 -9.84 9.57
N ILE A 106 2.93 -9.82 9.02
CA ILE A 106 1.68 -9.68 9.79
C ILE A 106 1.55 -10.81 10.81
N MET A 107 1.75 -12.07 10.39
CA MET A 107 1.66 -13.24 11.23
C MET A 107 2.68 -13.19 12.38
N ASN A 108 3.92 -12.79 12.11
CA ASN A 108 4.93 -12.65 13.14
C ASN A 108 4.63 -11.52 14.13
N LEU A 109 4.17 -10.37 13.64
CA LEU A 109 3.75 -9.26 14.49
C LEU A 109 2.49 -9.60 15.31
N SER A 110 1.61 -10.47 14.80
CA SER A 110 0.41 -10.89 15.53
C SER A 110 0.70 -11.71 16.80
N LYS A 111 1.86 -12.37 16.87
CA LYS A 111 2.28 -13.14 18.04
C LYS A 111 2.73 -12.26 19.21
N ARG A 112 2.89 -10.98 19.00
CA ARG A 112 3.39 -10.05 20.02
C ARG A 112 2.24 -9.54 20.89
N VAL A 113 2.52 -9.40 22.18
CA VAL A 113 1.54 -8.81 23.12
C VAL A 113 1.40 -7.31 22.82
N ARG A 114 0.18 -6.88 22.58
CA ARG A 114 -0.13 -5.47 22.26
C ARG A 114 -1.06 -4.85 23.28
N SER A 115 -0.67 -3.69 23.81
CA SER A 115 -1.54 -2.86 24.64
C SER A 115 -2.61 -2.15 23.78
N LYS A 116 -2.22 -1.66 22.60
CA LYS A 116 -3.07 -0.94 21.65
C LYS A 116 -3.29 -1.73 20.36
N GLN A 117 -4.32 -1.33 19.61
CA GLN A 117 -4.61 -1.87 18.29
C GLN A 117 -3.53 -1.42 17.27
N CYS A 118 -3.17 -2.32 16.35
CA CYS A 118 -2.35 -2.01 15.19
C CYS A 118 -3.20 -2.11 13.93
N ALA A 119 -3.26 -1.03 13.16
CA ALA A 119 -3.97 -0.99 11.90
C ALA A 119 -3.02 -1.30 10.73
N ILE A 120 -3.47 -2.15 9.81
CA ILE A 120 -2.67 -2.60 8.67
C ILE A 120 -3.42 -2.28 7.38
N VAL A 121 -2.73 -1.68 6.41
CA VAL A 121 -3.29 -1.37 5.09
C VAL A 121 -2.39 -1.90 3.97
N LEU A 122 -3.02 -2.61 3.01
CA LEU A 122 -2.33 -3.10 1.82
C LEU A 122 -2.90 -2.42 0.57
N ALA A 123 -2.01 -2.01 -0.35
CA ALA A 123 -2.41 -1.53 -1.66
C ALA A 123 -2.78 -2.71 -2.56
N THR A 124 -4.01 -2.68 -3.07
CA THR A 124 -4.53 -3.65 -4.03
C THR A 124 -4.57 -3.08 -5.46
N SER A 125 -5.39 -3.63 -6.33
CA SER A 125 -5.54 -3.17 -7.71
C SER A 125 -6.91 -3.60 -8.25
N PRO A 126 -7.48 -2.91 -9.25
CA PRO A 126 -8.61 -3.40 -10.03
C PRO A 126 -8.37 -4.79 -10.63
N ALA A 127 -7.11 -5.11 -10.94
CA ALA A 127 -6.70 -6.43 -11.48
C ALA A 127 -7.03 -7.61 -10.55
N ALA A 128 -7.37 -7.36 -9.29
CA ALA A 128 -7.85 -8.40 -8.37
C ALA A 128 -9.27 -8.92 -8.71
N GLN A 129 -10.04 -8.16 -9.48
CA GLN A 129 -11.47 -8.44 -9.75
C GLN A 129 -11.83 -8.30 -11.23
N LYS A 130 -11.03 -7.58 -12.02
CA LYS A 130 -11.27 -7.29 -13.43
C LYS A 130 -10.02 -7.62 -14.23
N ILE A 131 -10.18 -7.91 -15.51
CA ILE A 131 -9.04 -8.07 -16.41
C ILE A 131 -8.56 -6.66 -16.82
N VAL A 132 -7.28 -6.42 -16.56
CA VAL A 132 -6.54 -5.23 -17.00
C VAL A 132 -5.60 -5.71 -18.11
N GLU A 133 -5.93 -5.38 -19.35
CA GLU A 133 -5.37 -6.01 -20.55
C GLU A 133 -3.84 -5.88 -20.70
N ASP A 134 -3.26 -4.81 -20.17
CA ASP A 134 -1.83 -4.55 -20.19
C ASP A 134 -1.05 -5.21 -19.03
N GLN A 135 -1.70 -6.06 -18.22
CA GLN A 135 -1.11 -6.76 -17.10
C GLN A 135 -1.21 -8.28 -17.30
N ASP A 136 -0.15 -8.99 -16.90
CA ASP A 136 -0.10 -10.44 -16.98
C ASP A 136 -1.01 -11.15 -15.96
N PHE A 137 -1.17 -12.47 -16.14
CA PHE A 137 -1.96 -13.31 -15.24
C PHE A 137 -1.44 -13.29 -13.80
N HIS A 138 -0.12 -13.33 -13.61
CA HIS A 138 0.49 -13.41 -12.27
C HIS A 138 0.23 -12.14 -11.46
N TYR A 139 0.18 -10.98 -12.12
CA TYR A 139 -0.23 -9.75 -11.48
C TYR A 139 -1.67 -9.81 -10.98
N HIS A 140 -2.61 -10.28 -11.81
CA HIS A 140 -4.01 -10.48 -11.42
C HIS A 140 -4.12 -11.45 -10.24
N ALA A 141 -3.45 -12.61 -10.33
CA ALA A 141 -3.44 -13.62 -9.28
C ALA A 141 -2.89 -13.08 -7.96
N SER A 142 -1.75 -12.36 -7.98
CA SER A 142 -1.18 -11.75 -6.79
C SER A 142 -2.13 -10.72 -6.17
N LYS A 143 -2.77 -9.87 -6.98
CA LYS A 143 -3.70 -8.86 -6.48
C LYS A 143 -4.99 -9.47 -5.90
N ALA A 144 -5.49 -10.55 -6.49
CA ALA A 144 -6.60 -11.33 -5.92
C ALA A 144 -6.21 -11.98 -4.59
N ALA A 145 -5.00 -12.56 -4.52
CA ALA A 145 -4.46 -13.14 -3.30
C ALA A 145 -4.29 -12.09 -2.18
N ILE A 146 -3.84 -10.87 -2.49
CA ILE A 146 -3.77 -9.77 -1.51
C ILE A 146 -5.16 -9.44 -0.94
N GLN A 147 -6.20 -9.39 -1.77
CA GLN A 147 -7.56 -9.15 -1.27
C GLN A 147 -8.03 -10.27 -0.32
N GLN A 148 -7.70 -11.52 -0.64
CA GLN A 148 -8.02 -12.64 0.24
C GLN A 148 -7.16 -12.63 1.51
N LEU A 149 -5.88 -12.25 1.42
CA LEU A 149 -5.00 -12.04 2.57
C LEU A 149 -5.57 -11.01 3.55
N ILE A 150 -6.11 -9.90 3.05
CA ILE A 150 -6.77 -8.87 3.87
C ILE A 150 -7.93 -9.48 4.66
N ARG A 151 -8.86 -10.16 3.97
CA ARG A 151 -10.03 -10.80 4.61
C ARG A 151 -9.61 -11.88 5.61
N PHE A 152 -8.69 -12.77 5.22
CA PHE A 152 -8.18 -13.82 6.10
C PHE A 152 -7.54 -13.23 7.36
N SER A 153 -6.66 -12.25 7.21
CA SER A 153 -5.92 -11.65 8.33
C SER A 153 -6.83 -10.86 9.26
N SER A 154 -7.87 -10.19 8.72
CA SER A 154 -8.83 -9.44 9.51
C SER A 154 -9.60 -10.31 10.50
N VAL A 155 -9.87 -11.57 10.12
CA VAL A 155 -10.54 -12.56 10.99
C VAL A 155 -9.53 -13.27 11.89
N ARG A 156 -8.42 -13.76 11.27
CA ARG A 156 -7.44 -14.61 11.95
C ARG A 156 -6.73 -13.93 13.10
N PHE A 157 -6.42 -12.63 12.92
CA PHE A 157 -5.58 -11.88 13.86
C PHE A 157 -6.34 -10.79 14.66
N ALA A 158 -7.66 -10.74 14.56
CA ALA A 158 -8.49 -9.77 15.32
C ALA A 158 -8.28 -9.84 16.83
N LYS A 159 -8.22 -11.05 17.38
CA LYS A 159 -7.98 -11.28 18.83
C LYS A 159 -6.59 -10.78 19.28
N ASN A 160 -5.66 -10.62 18.34
CA ASN A 160 -4.32 -10.09 18.58
C ASN A 160 -4.28 -8.56 18.44
N LYS A 161 -5.43 -7.90 18.40
CA LYS A 161 -5.61 -6.46 18.21
C LYS A 161 -5.04 -5.94 16.88
N LEU A 162 -5.16 -6.73 15.80
CA LEU A 162 -4.84 -6.30 14.45
C LEU A 162 -6.11 -6.03 13.66
N ARG A 163 -6.19 -4.90 12.97
CA ARG A 163 -7.15 -4.60 11.90
C ARG A 163 -6.42 -4.63 10.57
N VAL A 164 -6.99 -5.25 9.58
CA VAL A 164 -6.35 -5.35 8.26
C VAL A 164 -7.34 -4.94 7.18
N ASN A 165 -6.99 -3.91 6.40
CA ASN A 165 -7.82 -3.38 5.34
C ASN A 165 -7.00 -3.15 4.07
N GLY A 166 -7.65 -2.78 2.98
CA GLY A 166 -7.03 -2.48 1.71
C GLY A 166 -7.51 -1.20 1.07
N VAL A 167 -6.66 -0.63 0.22
CA VAL A 167 -7.04 0.44 -0.70
C VAL A 167 -6.86 -0.05 -2.13
N ASN A 168 -7.85 0.19 -2.98
CA ASN A 168 -7.79 -0.05 -4.41
C ASN A 168 -7.78 1.31 -5.14
N PRO A 169 -6.62 1.73 -5.69
CA PRO A 169 -6.47 3.04 -6.33
C PRO A 169 -7.28 3.24 -7.61
N GLY A 170 -7.94 2.18 -8.12
CA GLY A 170 -8.58 2.22 -9.42
C GLY A 170 -7.58 2.18 -10.59
N THR A 171 -8.10 2.34 -11.81
CA THR A 171 -7.30 2.27 -13.05
C THR A 171 -6.64 3.60 -13.36
N TYR A 172 -7.33 4.71 -13.12
CA TYR A 172 -6.91 6.03 -13.55
C TYR A 172 -6.41 6.89 -12.39
N VAL A 173 -5.09 6.78 -12.14
CA VAL A 173 -4.38 7.57 -11.13
C VAL A 173 -3.46 8.56 -11.83
N TYR A 174 -3.66 9.85 -11.58
CA TYR A 174 -2.79 10.90 -12.11
C TYR A 174 -1.40 10.82 -11.46
N LYS A 175 -0.38 10.84 -12.30
CA LYS A 175 1.01 10.84 -11.88
C LYS A 175 1.65 12.15 -12.34
N SER A 176 2.01 13.03 -11.41
CA SER A 176 2.61 14.34 -11.72
C SER A 176 3.85 14.22 -12.64
N ARG A 177 4.67 13.19 -12.46
CA ARG A 177 5.82 12.90 -13.33
C ARG A 177 5.46 12.55 -14.78
N ALA A 178 4.20 12.24 -15.05
CA ALA A 178 3.68 11.94 -16.40
C ALA A 178 2.81 13.08 -16.95
N ALA A 179 2.91 14.30 -16.39
CA ALA A 179 2.09 15.44 -16.82
C ALA A 179 2.28 15.78 -18.31
N LEU A 180 3.54 15.76 -18.80
CA LEU A 180 3.83 15.98 -20.22
C LEU A 180 3.21 14.89 -21.09
N PHE A 181 3.33 13.62 -20.68
CA PHE A 181 2.70 12.51 -21.40
C PHE A 181 1.18 12.68 -21.51
N TYR A 182 0.48 13.12 -20.45
CA TYR A 182 -0.96 13.37 -20.53
C TYR A 182 -1.30 14.56 -21.40
N ALA A 183 -0.42 15.57 -21.49
CA ALA A 183 -0.61 16.72 -22.40
C ALA A 183 -0.45 16.32 -23.87
N GLU A 184 0.45 15.37 -24.16
CA GLU A 184 0.67 14.82 -25.51
C GLU A 184 -0.41 13.78 -25.91
N HIS A 185 -1.14 13.21 -24.92
CA HIS A 185 -2.15 12.17 -25.12
C HIS A 185 -3.54 12.59 -24.60
N PRO A 186 -4.18 13.62 -25.22
CA PRO A 186 -5.50 14.13 -24.79
C PRO A 186 -6.61 13.09 -24.90
N GLU A 187 -6.45 12.05 -25.74
CA GLU A 187 -7.38 10.92 -25.84
C GLU A 187 -7.51 10.15 -24.52
N ILE A 188 -6.44 10.08 -23.71
CA ILE A 188 -6.49 9.46 -22.37
C ILE A 188 -7.43 10.28 -21.47
N ILE A 189 -7.27 11.59 -21.46
CA ILE A 189 -8.13 12.48 -20.64
C ILE A 189 -9.59 12.40 -21.11
N SER A 190 -9.82 12.35 -22.43
CA SER A 190 -11.15 12.19 -23.00
C SER A 190 -11.79 10.84 -22.61
N ARG A 191 -11.01 9.76 -22.63
CA ARG A 191 -11.43 8.44 -22.16
C ARG A 191 -11.81 8.48 -20.69
N VAL A 192 -10.97 9.06 -19.83
CA VAL A 192 -11.23 9.19 -18.39
C VAL A 192 -12.55 9.94 -18.14
N LYS A 193 -12.77 11.07 -18.83
CA LYS A 193 -14.02 11.83 -18.71
C LYS A 193 -15.26 11.03 -19.11
N LYS A 194 -15.10 10.11 -20.06
CA LYS A 194 -16.20 9.23 -20.51
C LYS A 194 -16.43 8.06 -19.57
N GLU A 195 -15.37 7.45 -19.07
CA GLU A 195 -15.45 6.19 -18.33
C GLU A 195 -15.64 6.40 -16.82
N VAL A 196 -14.94 7.36 -16.22
CA VAL A 196 -15.00 7.61 -14.78
C VAL A 196 -16.21 8.51 -14.46
N PRO A 197 -17.16 8.08 -13.61
CA PRO A 197 -18.32 8.89 -13.27
C PRO A 197 -17.99 10.28 -12.72
N LEU A 198 -16.93 10.43 -11.93
CA LEU A 198 -16.46 11.73 -11.44
C LEU A 198 -15.70 12.55 -12.51
N GLY A 199 -15.52 12.03 -13.74
CA GLY A 199 -15.00 12.75 -14.90
C GLY A 199 -13.51 13.10 -14.85
N ARG A 200 -12.73 12.55 -13.92
CA ARG A 200 -11.31 12.82 -13.77
C ARG A 200 -10.52 11.62 -13.22
N MET A 201 -9.21 11.68 -13.33
CA MET A 201 -8.33 10.77 -12.60
C MET A 201 -8.35 11.11 -11.10
N SER A 202 -8.14 10.10 -10.25
CA SER A 202 -7.76 10.36 -8.86
C SER A 202 -6.33 10.88 -8.79
N ASN A 203 -5.99 11.59 -7.73
CA ASN A 203 -4.60 11.93 -7.40
C ASN A 203 -4.08 11.00 -6.29
N ILE A 204 -2.77 11.03 -6.08
CA ILE A 204 -2.12 10.17 -5.09
C ILE A 204 -2.50 10.56 -3.66
N GLU A 205 -2.72 11.85 -3.43
CA GLU A 205 -3.12 12.43 -2.15
C GLU A 205 -4.47 11.88 -1.70
N GLU A 206 -5.43 11.73 -2.60
CA GLU A 206 -6.76 11.15 -2.30
C GLU A 206 -6.66 9.70 -1.86
N ILE A 207 -5.78 8.92 -2.51
CA ILE A 207 -5.54 7.51 -2.15
C ILE A 207 -4.83 7.41 -0.80
N ALA A 208 -3.80 8.22 -0.58
CA ALA A 208 -3.06 8.27 0.68
C ALA A 208 -3.95 8.68 1.85
N THR A 209 -4.89 9.62 1.64
CA THR A 209 -5.87 10.06 2.64
C THR A 209 -6.76 8.92 3.11
N VAL A 210 -7.25 8.08 2.19
CA VAL A 210 -8.05 6.91 2.56
C VAL A 210 -7.19 5.87 3.29
N ALA A 211 -5.95 5.64 2.84
CA ALA A 211 -5.04 4.74 3.54
C ALA A 211 -4.74 5.24 4.96
N LYS A 212 -4.50 6.54 5.14
CA LYS A 212 -4.30 7.18 6.45
C LYS A 212 -5.53 7.02 7.35
N PHE A 213 -6.74 7.25 6.83
CA PHE A 213 -8.00 7.01 7.56
C PHE A 213 -8.09 5.56 8.04
N LEU A 214 -7.80 4.57 7.19
CA LEU A 214 -7.83 3.16 7.57
C LEU A 214 -6.75 2.78 8.61
N LEU A 215 -5.68 3.55 8.70
CA LEU A 215 -4.63 3.39 9.72
C LEU A 215 -4.96 4.10 11.03
N SER A 216 -5.92 5.03 11.05
CA SER A 216 -6.29 5.82 12.22
C SER A 216 -7.30 5.11 13.13
N GLU A 217 -7.56 5.69 14.30
CA GLU A 217 -8.59 5.23 15.24
C GLU A 217 -10.01 5.53 14.73
N ASP A 218 -10.18 6.49 13.81
CA ASP A 218 -11.50 6.82 13.21
C ASP A 218 -12.11 5.65 12.45
N SER A 219 -11.27 4.67 12.04
CA SER A 219 -11.69 3.43 11.39
C SER A 219 -11.61 2.20 12.32
N SER A 220 -11.69 2.40 13.65
CA SER A 220 -11.45 1.37 14.67
C SER A 220 -12.35 0.13 14.56
N PHE A 221 -13.49 0.24 13.90
CA PHE A 221 -14.42 -0.89 13.68
C PHE A 221 -14.47 -1.38 12.22
N ILE A 222 -13.55 -0.89 11.37
CA ILE A 222 -13.40 -1.33 9.98
C ILE A 222 -12.24 -2.33 9.89
N SER A 223 -12.52 -3.58 9.49
CA SER A 223 -11.52 -4.63 9.29
C SER A 223 -11.97 -5.62 8.25
N GLY A 224 -11.12 -5.96 7.29
CA GLY A 224 -11.40 -6.85 6.17
C GLY A 224 -11.90 -6.14 4.91
N GLU A 225 -12.05 -4.82 4.95
CA GLU A 225 -12.58 -4.02 3.85
C GLU A 225 -11.49 -3.59 2.85
N ILE A 226 -11.91 -3.47 1.59
CA ILE A 226 -11.10 -2.93 0.51
C ILE A 226 -11.86 -1.77 -0.11
N ILE A 227 -11.37 -0.56 0.14
CA ILE A 227 -12.02 0.65 -0.37
C ILE A 227 -11.55 0.95 -1.79
N ASN A 228 -12.49 1.01 -2.73
CA ASN A 228 -12.26 1.46 -4.09
C ASN A 228 -12.20 2.98 -4.14
N ILE A 229 -11.10 3.52 -4.69
CA ILE A 229 -10.86 4.96 -4.85
C ILE A 229 -10.74 5.22 -6.35
N ASP A 230 -11.84 5.06 -7.07
CA ASP A 230 -11.87 4.98 -8.53
C ASP A 230 -12.92 5.90 -9.18
N GLY A 231 -13.46 6.83 -8.41
CA GLY A 231 -14.47 7.79 -8.89
C GLY A 231 -15.77 7.15 -9.35
N GLY A 232 -16.09 5.94 -8.85
CA GLY A 232 -17.30 5.17 -9.18
C GLY A 232 -17.16 4.26 -10.40
N LEU A 233 -15.95 4.15 -10.98
CA LEU A 233 -15.70 3.35 -12.19
C LEU A 233 -16.08 1.88 -12.02
N SER A 234 -15.80 1.27 -10.87
CA SER A 234 -16.09 -0.14 -10.62
C SER A 234 -17.58 -0.45 -10.47
N ASN A 235 -18.41 0.55 -10.20
CA ASN A 235 -19.87 0.39 -10.05
C ASN A 235 -20.61 0.62 -11.37
N ARG A 236 -19.90 1.04 -12.43
CA ARG A 236 -20.50 1.29 -13.73
C ARG A 236 -20.69 -0.02 -14.48
N ASN A 237 -21.90 -0.21 -15.03
CA ASN A 237 -22.14 -1.28 -15.98
C ASN A 237 -21.44 -0.91 -17.31
N PRO A 238 -20.53 -1.73 -17.86
CA PRO A 238 -20.00 -1.48 -19.19
C PRO A 238 -21.15 -1.62 -20.21
N ASN A 239 -21.46 -0.52 -20.87
CA ASN A 239 -22.35 -0.51 -22.04
C ASN A 239 -21.56 -0.92 -23.27
#